data_b152812e0dac1abae6f60d6baa8c65de
#
_entry.id   b152812e0dac1abae6f60d6baa8c65de
#
_cell.length_a   1.000
_cell.length_b   1.000
_cell.length_c   1.000
_cell.angle_alpha   90.00
_cell.angle_beta   90.00
_cell.angle_gamma   90.00
#
_symmetry.space_group_name_H-M   'P 1'
#
loop_
_entity.id
_entity.type
_entity.pdbx_description
1 polymer ?
#
loop_
_entity_poly.entity_id
_entity_poly.type
_entity_poly.pdbx_seq_one_letter_code
_entity_poly.pdbx_strand_id
1 'polypeptide(L)'
;MKPMGGTELQMAYLQKFVDKELLDKVQITTSVPEKIPLAKDKPNILWQKNAWDQPNIHPWFKDKSNHSKYDWYVFNSHWNYEHYTKFFDLPTIKCVVIKNGIDNIPAREKPFHPKRDKCRIIHHCTPWRGLNVLLGAMELIKDPMIELDVYSNCEVYGKDFAEANDPSYQKLYDQAKRLKNVNYIGYKSNEYIKRHLKDYNMFVYPSIWEETFCISLLESMAAGLFCITTNYG
;
A
#
# COMPACT_ATOMS: atom_id res chain seq x y z
N MET A 1 -5.75 -16.87 5.53
CA MET A 1 -5.68 -16.23 4.20
C MET A 1 -4.21 -16.11 3.85
N LYS A 2 -3.81 -16.31 2.60
CA LYS A 2 -2.41 -16.12 2.19
C LYS A 2 -2.00 -14.64 2.36
N PRO A 3 -0.74 -14.34 2.71
CA PRO A 3 -0.23 -12.97 2.68
C PRO A 3 -0.47 -12.35 1.31
N MET A 4 -0.92 -11.09 1.28
CA MET A 4 -1.22 -10.38 0.03
C MET A 4 -0.70 -8.96 0.10
N GLY A 5 0.18 -8.61 -0.84
CA GLY A 5 0.56 -7.22 -1.10
C GLY A 5 -0.58 -6.42 -1.74
N GLY A 6 -0.36 -5.12 -1.90
CA GLY A 6 -1.39 -4.23 -2.46
C GLY A 6 -1.86 -4.60 -3.86
N THR A 7 -0.97 -5.10 -4.71
CA THR A 7 -1.30 -5.53 -6.08
C THR A 7 -2.22 -6.74 -6.08
N GLU A 8 -1.89 -7.77 -5.29
CA GLU A 8 -2.67 -9.01 -5.16
C GLU A 8 -4.04 -8.73 -4.54
N LEU A 9 -4.10 -7.84 -3.56
CA LEU A 9 -5.34 -7.42 -2.93
C LEU A 9 -6.28 -6.73 -3.93
N GLN A 10 -5.76 -5.82 -4.76
CA GLN A 10 -6.56 -5.13 -5.77
C GLN A 10 -7.03 -6.08 -6.88
N MET A 11 -6.22 -7.07 -7.27
CA MET A 11 -6.68 -8.11 -8.20
C MET A 11 -7.79 -8.98 -7.60
N ALA A 12 -7.68 -9.32 -6.32
CA ALA A 12 -8.74 -10.07 -5.62
C ALA A 12 -10.05 -9.25 -5.56
N TYR A 13 -9.98 -7.94 -5.33
CA TYR A 13 -11.14 -7.06 -5.37
C TYR A 13 -11.73 -6.95 -6.78
N LEU A 14 -10.90 -6.81 -7.80
CA LEU A 14 -11.36 -6.80 -9.18
C LEU A 14 -12.15 -8.06 -9.51
N GLN A 15 -11.62 -9.24 -9.14
CA GLN A 15 -12.28 -10.53 -9.33
C GLN A 15 -13.56 -10.71 -8.50
N LYS A 16 -13.64 -10.06 -7.34
CA LYS A 16 -14.81 -10.12 -6.45
C LYS A 16 -15.96 -9.25 -6.93
N PHE A 17 -15.67 -8.07 -7.48
CA PHE A 17 -16.65 -7.02 -7.74
C PHE A 17 -16.98 -6.78 -9.20
N VAL A 18 -16.19 -7.33 -10.13
CA VAL A 18 -16.43 -7.20 -11.57
C VAL A 18 -16.90 -8.52 -12.14
N ASP A 19 -17.91 -8.46 -12.99
CA ASP A 19 -18.47 -9.65 -13.63
C ASP A 19 -17.39 -10.41 -14.41
N LYS A 20 -17.37 -11.73 -14.23
CA LYS A 20 -16.40 -12.59 -14.87
C LYS A 20 -16.45 -12.47 -16.40
N GLU A 21 -17.64 -12.35 -16.98
CA GLU A 21 -17.81 -12.18 -18.43
C GLU A 21 -17.12 -10.92 -18.98
N LEU A 22 -17.04 -9.85 -18.18
CA LEU A 22 -16.30 -8.64 -18.53
C LEU A 22 -14.80 -8.84 -18.41
N LEU A 23 -14.36 -9.52 -17.36
CA LEU A 23 -12.93 -9.82 -17.15
C LEU A 23 -12.40 -10.76 -18.23
N ASP A 24 -13.21 -11.72 -18.71
CA ASP A 24 -12.83 -12.67 -19.76
C ASP A 24 -12.63 -11.98 -21.13
N LYS A 25 -13.20 -10.77 -21.33
CA LYS A 25 -13.05 -9.99 -22.58
C LYS A 25 -11.73 -9.23 -22.66
N VAL A 26 -10.94 -9.17 -21.62
CA VAL A 26 -9.67 -8.42 -21.57
C VAL A 26 -8.57 -9.27 -20.96
N GLN A 27 -7.33 -8.92 -21.25
CA GLN A 27 -6.17 -9.47 -20.56
C GLN A 27 -5.55 -8.40 -19.67
N ILE A 28 -5.47 -8.65 -18.37
CA ILE A 28 -4.90 -7.68 -17.41
C ILE A 28 -3.56 -8.20 -16.91
N THR A 29 -2.50 -7.45 -17.20
CA THR A 29 -1.16 -7.64 -16.62
C THR A 29 -0.97 -6.60 -15.54
N THR A 30 -0.43 -6.97 -14.37
CA THR A 30 -0.22 -6.04 -13.26
C THR A 30 1.26 -5.76 -13.04
N SER A 31 1.60 -4.49 -12.82
CA SER A 31 2.90 -3.97 -12.36
C SER A 31 4.08 -4.22 -13.30
N VAL A 32 4.34 -5.47 -13.68
CA VAL A 32 5.48 -5.83 -14.51
C VAL A 32 4.98 -6.17 -15.92
N PRO A 33 5.39 -5.38 -16.94
CA PRO A 33 5.01 -5.67 -18.33
C PRO A 33 5.44 -7.06 -18.76
N GLU A 34 4.64 -7.68 -19.61
CA GLU A 34 4.90 -9.02 -20.21
C GLU A 34 5.16 -10.13 -19.17
N LYS A 35 4.78 -9.92 -17.89
CA LYS A 35 4.80 -10.97 -16.86
C LYS A 35 3.96 -12.21 -17.25
N ILE A 36 2.93 -11.98 -18.06
CA ILE A 36 2.14 -13.02 -18.74
C ILE A 36 2.16 -12.73 -20.25
N PRO A 37 2.08 -13.75 -21.11
CA PRO A 37 2.02 -13.56 -22.57
C PRO A 37 0.85 -12.65 -22.97
N LEU A 38 1.05 -11.80 -23.96
CA LEU A 38 -0.01 -10.96 -24.51
C LEU A 38 -1.07 -11.78 -25.23
N ALA A 39 -2.34 -11.47 -25.02
CA ALA A 39 -3.44 -12.08 -25.76
C ALA A 39 -3.46 -11.58 -27.21
N LYS A 40 -3.86 -12.47 -28.14
CA LYS A 40 -3.96 -12.15 -29.56
C LYS A 40 -5.39 -11.79 -30.00
N ASP A 41 -6.38 -12.19 -29.19
CA ASP A 41 -7.81 -12.18 -29.51
C ASP A 41 -8.63 -11.20 -28.64
N LYS A 42 -7.96 -10.48 -27.72
CA LYS A 42 -8.61 -9.52 -26.83
C LYS A 42 -7.66 -8.39 -26.40
N PRO A 43 -8.19 -7.23 -25.97
CA PRO A 43 -7.36 -6.12 -25.52
C PRO A 43 -6.45 -6.49 -24.34
N ASN A 44 -5.21 -6.02 -24.41
CA ASN A 44 -4.20 -6.15 -23.36
C ASN A 44 -4.14 -4.87 -22.54
N ILE A 45 -4.35 -4.98 -21.25
CA ILE A 45 -4.33 -3.89 -20.29
C ILE A 45 -3.14 -4.05 -19.36
N LEU A 46 -2.30 -3.03 -19.24
CA LEU A 46 -1.28 -2.97 -18.19
C LEU A 46 -1.80 -2.13 -17.02
N TRP A 47 -2.15 -2.80 -15.93
CA TRP A 47 -2.56 -2.13 -14.70
C TRP A 47 -1.35 -1.84 -13.82
N GLN A 48 -0.82 -0.62 -13.94
CA GLN A 48 0.42 -0.23 -13.31
C GLN A 48 0.21 0.15 -11.84
N LYS A 49 0.92 -0.52 -10.94
CA LYS A 49 0.91 -0.32 -9.49
C LYS A 49 2.26 0.14 -8.94
N ASN A 50 3.33 -0.10 -9.70
CA ASN A 50 4.68 0.26 -9.32
C ASN A 50 4.98 1.71 -9.66
N ALA A 51 5.90 2.34 -8.93
CA ALA A 51 6.45 3.64 -9.31
C ALA A 51 7.30 3.53 -10.58
N TRP A 52 7.40 4.62 -11.30
CA TRP A 52 8.03 4.73 -12.61
C TRP A 52 9.55 4.41 -12.63
N ASP A 53 10.22 4.66 -11.52
CA ASP A 53 11.68 4.55 -11.34
C ASP A 53 12.16 3.15 -10.94
N GLN A 54 11.25 2.19 -10.78
CA GLN A 54 11.65 0.85 -10.34
C GLN A 54 12.53 0.14 -11.37
N PRO A 55 13.70 -0.38 -10.97
CA PRO A 55 14.70 -0.93 -11.88
C PRO A 55 14.21 -2.06 -12.79
N ASN A 56 13.27 -2.87 -12.30
CA ASN A 56 12.75 -4.02 -13.03
C ASN A 56 11.76 -3.67 -14.16
N ILE A 57 11.23 -2.43 -14.19
CA ILE A 57 10.26 -2.01 -15.22
C ILE A 57 10.77 -0.85 -16.06
N HIS A 58 11.64 -0.01 -15.49
CA HIS A 58 12.14 1.20 -16.13
C HIS A 58 12.73 0.96 -17.53
N PRO A 59 13.56 -0.08 -17.79
CA PRO A 59 14.10 -0.34 -19.12
C PRO A 59 13.03 -0.64 -20.16
N TRP A 60 11.94 -1.35 -19.76
CA TRP A 60 10.85 -1.68 -20.66
C TRP A 60 10.10 -0.44 -21.13
N PHE A 61 9.78 0.48 -20.21
CA PHE A 61 9.08 1.73 -20.54
C PHE A 61 9.95 2.73 -21.28
N LYS A 62 11.29 2.70 -21.07
CA LYS A 62 12.23 3.56 -21.78
C LYS A 62 12.31 3.24 -23.28
N ASP A 63 12.07 2.00 -23.65
CA ASP A 63 11.95 1.60 -25.05
C ASP A 63 10.55 1.90 -25.57
N LYS A 64 10.41 3.01 -26.31
CA LYS A 64 9.12 3.47 -26.86
C LYS A 64 8.46 2.48 -27.83
N SER A 65 9.21 1.55 -28.43
CA SER A 65 8.65 0.51 -29.28
C SER A 65 7.69 -0.43 -28.52
N ASN A 66 7.90 -0.57 -27.21
CA ASN A 66 7.04 -1.35 -26.33
C ASN A 66 5.66 -0.72 -26.08
N HIS A 67 5.53 0.61 -26.27
CA HIS A 67 4.28 1.32 -25.93
C HIS A 67 3.08 0.90 -26.81
N SER A 68 3.33 0.26 -27.94
CA SER A 68 2.27 -0.29 -28.80
C SER A 68 1.73 -1.62 -28.32
N LYS A 69 2.45 -2.34 -27.44
CA LYS A 69 2.13 -3.72 -27.00
C LYS A 69 0.89 -3.81 -26.12
N TYR A 70 0.52 -2.74 -25.44
CA TYR A 70 -0.71 -2.67 -24.66
C TYR A 70 -1.70 -1.71 -25.32
N ASP A 71 -2.97 -2.09 -25.25
CA ASP A 71 -4.07 -1.25 -25.74
C ASP A 71 -4.38 -0.15 -24.73
N TRP A 72 -4.27 -0.45 -23.44
CA TRP A 72 -4.52 0.48 -22.34
C TRP A 72 -3.49 0.37 -21.21
N TYR A 73 -3.17 1.54 -20.63
CA TYR A 73 -2.39 1.71 -19.41
C TYR A 73 -3.29 2.25 -18.32
N VAL A 74 -3.46 1.50 -17.24
CA VAL A 74 -4.30 1.90 -16.11
C VAL A 74 -3.39 2.22 -14.92
N PHE A 75 -3.52 3.43 -14.37
CA PHE A 75 -2.75 3.91 -13.24
C PHE A 75 -3.62 4.01 -11.99
N ASN A 76 -3.05 3.76 -10.83
CA ASN A 76 -3.76 3.82 -9.55
C ASN A 76 -3.88 5.23 -8.97
N SER A 77 -3.18 6.24 -9.52
CA SER A 77 -3.25 7.63 -9.11
C SER A 77 -2.88 8.58 -10.24
N HIS A 78 -3.24 9.86 -10.10
CA HIS A 78 -2.79 10.92 -11.00
C HIS A 78 -1.28 11.12 -10.92
N TRP A 79 -0.69 11.03 -9.70
CA TRP A 79 0.74 11.10 -9.51
C TRP A 79 1.46 10.04 -10.36
N ASN A 80 1.02 8.78 -10.29
CA ASN A 80 1.62 7.69 -11.05
C ASN A 80 1.44 7.90 -12.57
N TYR A 81 0.22 8.27 -13.00
CA TYR A 81 -0.06 8.62 -14.40
C TYR A 81 0.86 9.73 -14.93
N GLU A 82 1.02 10.83 -14.18
CA GLU A 82 1.84 11.96 -14.60
C GLU A 82 3.32 11.59 -14.75
N HIS A 83 3.86 10.79 -13.82
CA HIS A 83 5.24 10.35 -13.89
C HIS A 83 5.48 9.47 -15.13
N TYR A 84 4.64 8.48 -15.36
CA TYR A 84 4.79 7.62 -16.54
C TYR A 84 4.63 8.37 -17.85
N THR A 85 3.65 9.25 -17.97
CA THR A 85 3.44 10.02 -19.19
C THR A 85 4.54 11.03 -19.45
N LYS A 86 5.06 11.69 -18.42
CA LYS A 86 6.14 12.68 -18.54
C LYS A 86 7.50 12.03 -18.82
N PHE A 87 7.85 10.98 -18.07
CA PHE A 87 9.19 10.38 -18.18
C PHE A 87 9.35 9.44 -19.38
N PHE A 88 8.31 8.72 -19.74
CA PHE A 88 8.37 7.75 -20.82
C PHE A 88 7.65 8.20 -22.09
N ASP A 89 7.00 9.36 -22.06
CA ASP A 89 6.23 9.87 -23.19
C ASP A 89 5.15 8.86 -23.67
N LEU A 90 4.48 8.24 -22.69
CA LEU A 90 3.39 7.31 -23.01
C LEU A 90 2.23 8.03 -23.70
N PRO A 91 1.61 7.39 -24.73
CA PRO A 91 0.48 8.00 -25.44
C PRO A 91 -0.70 8.18 -24.49
N THR A 92 -0.99 9.41 -24.12
CA THR A 92 -2.03 9.77 -23.14
C THR A 92 -3.42 9.28 -23.54
N ILE A 93 -3.71 9.13 -24.84
CA ILE A 93 -4.96 8.57 -25.35
C ILE A 93 -5.20 7.11 -24.90
N LYS A 94 -4.14 6.38 -24.56
CA LYS A 94 -4.21 5.01 -24.04
C LYS A 94 -4.15 4.94 -22.51
N CYS A 95 -4.05 6.07 -21.81
CA CYS A 95 -3.82 6.13 -20.37
C CYS A 95 -5.08 6.54 -19.62
N VAL A 96 -5.42 5.79 -18.57
CA VAL A 96 -6.55 6.11 -17.67
C VAL A 96 -6.13 5.96 -16.21
N VAL A 97 -6.77 6.75 -15.34
CA VAL A 97 -6.57 6.63 -13.89
C VAL A 97 -7.80 5.95 -13.28
N ILE A 98 -7.56 4.77 -12.68
CA ILE A 98 -8.56 4.06 -11.88
C ILE A 98 -7.95 3.83 -10.50
N LYS A 99 -8.41 4.61 -9.52
CA LYS A 99 -7.90 4.55 -8.14
C LYS A 99 -8.16 3.18 -7.52
N ASN A 100 -7.30 2.80 -6.56
CA ASN A 100 -7.50 1.58 -5.80
C ASN A 100 -8.80 1.65 -5.00
N GLY A 101 -9.51 0.53 -4.94
CA GLY A 101 -10.66 0.34 -4.05
C GLY A 101 -10.27 -0.31 -2.74
N ILE A 102 -11.17 -0.23 -1.76
CA ILE A 102 -11.10 -0.97 -0.50
C ILE A 102 -12.43 -1.67 -0.24
N ASP A 103 -12.38 -2.69 0.59
CA ASP A 103 -13.60 -3.35 1.10
C ASP A 103 -14.32 -2.45 2.11
N ASN A 104 -15.51 -2.85 2.52
CA ASN A 104 -16.23 -2.17 3.60
C ASN A 104 -15.44 -2.31 4.91
N ILE A 105 -15.10 -1.19 5.53
CA ILE A 105 -14.34 -1.12 6.79
C ILE A 105 -15.26 -0.67 7.90
N PRO A 106 -15.34 -1.42 9.04
CA PRO A 106 -16.10 -0.96 10.20
C PRO A 106 -15.54 0.36 10.71
N ALA A 107 -16.39 1.38 10.75
CA ALA A 107 -16.02 2.69 11.26
C ALA A 107 -16.03 2.73 12.79
N ARG A 108 -15.25 3.65 13.34
CA ARG A 108 -15.26 3.96 14.76
C ARG A 108 -16.57 4.65 15.14
N GLU A 109 -17.24 4.12 16.16
CA GLU A 109 -18.52 4.66 16.64
C GLU A 109 -18.35 5.65 17.80
N LYS A 110 -17.30 5.45 18.63
CA LYS A 110 -17.09 6.26 19.83
C LYS A 110 -16.27 7.51 19.54
N PRO A 111 -16.72 8.70 19.96
CA PRO A 111 -15.89 9.91 19.88
C PRO A 111 -14.66 9.77 20.78
N PHE A 112 -13.57 10.39 20.37
CA PHE A 112 -12.32 10.47 21.15
C PHE A 112 -12.31 11.72 22.00
N HIS A 113 -12.03 11.58 23.30
CA HIS A 113 -11.90 12.66 24.25
C HIS A 113 -10.45 12.80 24.75
N PRO A 114 -9.64 13.72 24.21
CA PRO A 114 -8.18 13.76 24.43
C PRO A 114 -7.76 13.91 25.89
N LYS A 115 -8.64 14.38 26.77
CA LYS A 115 -8.37 14.52 28.22
C LYS A 115 -8.74 13.27 29.05
N ARG A 116 -9.41 12.29 28.47
CA ARG A 116 -9.92 11.12 29.20
C ARG A 116 -9.44 9.80 28.61
N ASP A 117 -9.31 9.75 27.29
CA ASP A 117 -9.05 8.54 26.56
C ASP A 117 -7.58 8.46 26.17
N LYS A 118 -7.01 7.26 26.22
CA LYS A 118 -5.71 7.01 25.63
C LYS A 118 -5.78 7.22 24.12
N CYS A 119 -4.82 7.95 23.57
CA CYS A 119 -4.62 8.08 22.14
C CYS A 119 -3.92 6.83 21.60
N ARG A 120 -4.67 5.94 21.00
CA ARG A 120 -4.15 4.73 20.39
C ARG A 120 -3.81 4.99 18.93
N ILE A 121 -2.53 4.91 18.62
CA ILE A 121 -1.98 5.07 17.27
C ILE A 121 -1.77 3.68 16.67
N ILE A 122 -2.03 3.53 15.38
CA ILE A 122 -1.67 2.33 14.62
C ILE A 122 -0.70 2.68 13.50
N HIS A 123 0.29 1.79 13.29
CA HIS A 123 1.13 1.74 12.09
C HIS A 123 1.06 0.33 11.50
N HIS A 124 0.54 0.20 10.26
CA HIS A 124 0.36 -1.10 9.60
C HIS A 124 0.91 -1.12 8.17
N CYS A 125 2.13 -0.64 8.05
CA CYS A 125 2.89 -0.62 6.81
C CYS A 125 4.21 -1.39 6.97
N THR A 126 4.86 -1.68 5.84
CA THR A 126 6.17 -2.34 5.84
C THR A 126 7.26 -1.46 6.48
N PRO A 127 8.33 -2.05 7.05
CA PRO A 127 9.27 -1.32 7.89
C PRO A 127 10.05 -0.21 7.17
N TRP A 128 10.30 -0.36 5.86
CA TRP A 128 11.03 0.66 5.06
C TRP A 128 10.20 1.90 4.72
N ARG A 129 8.93 1.93 5.11
CA ARG A 129 8.00 3.03 4.79
C ARG A 129 7.87 4.03 5.93
N GLY A 130 8.98 4.35 6.61
CA GLY A 130 9.01 5.39 7.64
C GLY A 130 8.81 4.92 9.08
N LEU A 131 8.85 3.61 9.37
CA LEU A 131 8.79 3.11 10.74
C LEU A 131 9.90 3.70 11.62
N ASN A 132 11.11 3.89 11.08
CA ASN A 132 12.23 4.51 11.78
C ASN A 132 11.91 5.96 12.23
N VAL A 133 11.25 6.73 11.38
CA VAL A 133 10.83 8.12 11.69
C VAL A 133 9.79 8.12 12.79
N LEU A 134 8.80 7.21 12.69
CA LEU A 134 7.75 7.10 13.71
C LEU A 134 8.30 6.67 15.07
N LEU A 135 9.19 5.69 15.11
CA LEU A 135 9.81 5.24 16.35
C LEU A 135 10.67 6.34 16.98
N GLY A 136 11.39 7.11 16.16
CA GLY A 136 12.12 8.30 16.64
C GLY A 136 11.20 9.34 17.27
N ALA A 137 10.03 9.59 16.69
CA ALA A 137 9.02 10.48 17.27
C ALA A 137 8.45 9.91 18.59
N MET A 138 8.15 8.60 18.64
CA MET A 138 7.64 7.96 19.87
C MET A 138 8.64 7.97 21.02
N GLU A 139 9.93 7.94 20.72
CA GLU A 139 11.00 8.06 21.74
C GLU A 139 11.00 9.42 22.44
N LEU A 140 10.59 10.48 21.72
CA LEU A 140 10.49 11.84 22.25
C LEU A 140 9.20 12.08 23.05
N ILE A 141 8.14 11.33 22.74
CA ILE A 141 6.84 11.47 23.40
C ILE A 141 6.91 10.84 24.80
N LYS A 142 6.67 11.65 25.82
CA LYS A 142 6.67 11.23 27.23
C LYS A 142 5.28 11.13 27.86
N ASP A 143 4.23 11.45 27.09
CA ASP A 143 2.85 11.37 27.56
C ASP A 143 2.39 9.91 27.63
N PRO A 144 2.05 9.39 28.83
CA PRO A 144 1.60 8.01 29.01
C PRO A 144 0.21 7.74 28.40
N MET A 145 -0.49 8.78 27.97
CA MET A 145 -1.78 8.68 27.27
C MET A 145 -1.64 8.40 25.79
N ILE A 146 -0.41 8.36 25.25
CA ILE A 146 -0.14 8.10 23.84
C ILE A 146 0.54 6.74 23.69
N GLU A 147 -0.10 5.83 22.96
CA GLU A 147 0.38 4.48 22.71
C GLU A 147 0.38 4.17 21.21
N LEU A 148 1.41 3.46 20.73
CA LEU A 148 1.55 3.03 19.34
C LEU A 148 1.54 1.50 19.25
N ASP A 149 0.65 0.96 18.45
CA ASP A 149 0.67 -0.45 18.03
C ASP A 149 1.30 -0.56 16.63
N VAL A 150 2.36 -1.38 16.51
CA VAL A 150 3.12 -1.56 15.28
C VAL A 150 2.84 -2.93 14.68
N TYR A 151 2.10 -2.95 13.58
CA TYR A 151 1.84 -4.10 12.73
C TYR A 151 2.74 -4.02 11.50
N SER A 152 4.01 -4.33 11.67
CA SER A 152 5.01 -4.13 10.61
C SER A 152 6.00 -5.29 10.57
N ASN A 153 6.10 -5.93 9.41
CA ASN A 153 7.18 -6.81 9.01
C ASN A 153 7.11 -7.07 7.49
N CYS A 154 7.95 -7.96 6.97
CA CYS A 154 8.02 -8.29 5.55
C CYS A 154 7.05 -9.43 5.13
N GLU A 155 6.36 -10.11 6.08
CA GLU A 155 5.53 -11.30 5.81
C GLU A 155 4.28 -11.00 4.96
N VAL A 156 3.91 -9.72 4.82
CA VAL A 156 2.86 -9.31 3.88
C VAL A 156 3.15 -9.73 2.43
N TYR A 157 4.41 -9.96 2.08
CA TYR A 157 4.86 -10.48 0.78
C TYR A 157 5.17 -11.99 0.79
N GLY A 158 4.89 -12.68 1.87
CA GLY A 158 5.12 -14.11 2.05
C GLY A 158 6.28 -14.42 3.00
N LYS A 159 6.30 -15.67 3.50
CA LYS A 159 7.29 -16.10 4.50
C LYS A 159 8.72 -16.08 3.96
N ASP A 160 8.94 -16.58 2.76
CA ASP A 160 10.28 -16.61 2.15
C ASP A 160 10.83 -15.19 1.98
N PHE A 161 9.97 -14.23 1.61
CA PHE A 161 10.35 -12.82 1.53
C PHE A 161 10.68 -12.25 2.92
N ALA A 162 9.92 -12.60 3.94
CA ALA A 162 10.18 -12.17 5.31
C ALA A 162 11.51 -12.74 5.83
N GLU A 163 11.75 -14.04 5.65
CA GLU A 163 13.01 -14.68 6.07
C GLU A 163 14.25 -14.02 5.43
N ALA A 164 14.15 -13.63 4.17
CA ALA A 164 15.23 -12.96 3.46
C ALA A 164 15.43 -11.49 3.87
N ASN A 165 14.37 -10.76 4.25
CA ASN A 165 14.42 -9.29 4.39
C ASN A 165 14.25 -8.78 5.83
N ASP A 166 13.48 -9.44 6.70
CA ASP A 166 13.27 -9.01 8.09
C ASP A 166 14.56 -8.84 8.90
N PRO A 167 15.62 -9.67 8.70
CA PRO A 167 16.90 -9.47 9.40
C PRO A 167 17.48 -8.05 9.23
N SER A 168 17.26 -7.41 8.07
CA SER A 168 17.71 -6.03 7.80
C SER A 168 16.97 -4.98 8.65
N TYR A 169 15.79 -5.31 9.16
CA TYR A 169 14.95 -4.43 9.99
C TYR A 169 14.94 -4.81 11.47
N GLN A 170 15.70 -5.83 11.88
CA GLN A 170 15.69 -6.32 13.25
C GLN A 170 15.98 -5.23 14.28
N LYS A 171 16.89 -4.30 13.98
CA LYS A 171 17.20 -3.15 14.85
C LYS A 171 15.99 -2.24 15.11
N LEU A 172 15.13 -2.04 14.09
CA LEU A 172 13.89 -1.27 14.25
C LEU A 172 12.87 -2.02 15.11
N TYR A 173 12.75 -3.32 14.90
CA TYR A 173 11.85 -4.15 15.70
C TYR A 173 12.29 -4.20 17.18
N ASP A 174 13.59 -4.27 17.43
CA ASP A 174 14.14 -4.22 18.78
C ASP A 174 13.98 -2.84 19.44
N GLN A 175 14.11 -1.76 18.66
CA GLN A 175 13.78 -0.40 19.12
C GLN A 175 12.31 -0.31 19.53
N ALA A 176 11.39 -0.77 18.67
CA ALA A 176 9.96 -0.77 18.97
C ALA A 176 9.63 -1.52 20.26
N LYS A 177 10.25 -2.70 20.50
CA LYS A 177 10.07 -3.51 21.71
C LYS A 177 10.62 -2.86 22.98
N ARG A 178 11.62 -1.97 22.89
CA ARG A 178 12.21 -1.28 24.04
C ARG A 178 11.44 -0.05 24.49
N LEU A 179 10.67 0.58 23.60
CA LEU A 179 9.90 1.76 23.92
C LEU A 179 8.65 1.41 24.73
N LYS A 180 8.47 2.06 25.89
CA LYS A 180 7.38 1.72 26.82
C LYS A 180 5.98 2.06 26.30
N ASN A 181 5.92 3.01 25.37
CA ASN A 181 4.68 3.49 24.73
C ASN A 181 4.47 2.88 23.33
N VAL A 182 5.19 1.80 22.99
CA VAL A 182 5.09 1.11 21.71
C VAL A 182 4.88 -0.39 21.94
N ASN A 183 3.87 -0.97 21.31
CA ASN A 183 3.61 -2.40 21.27
C ASN A 183 3.98 -2.92 19.87
N TYR A 184 5.10 -3.65 19.77
CA TYR A 184 5.46 -4.32 18.53
C TYR A 184 4.71 -5.64 18.40
N ILE A 185 3.79 -5.72 17.45
CA ILE A 185 2.90 -6.88 17.24
C ILE A 185 3.38 -7.75 16.06
N GLY A 186 4.06 -7.14 15.10
CA GLY A 186 4.50 -7.83 13.87
C GLY A 186 3.36 -8.05 12.89
N TYR A 187 3.45 -9.11 12.08
CA TYR A 187 2.47 -9.40 11.03
C TYR A 187 1.09 -9.77 11.57
N LYS A 188 0.08 -9.19 10.96
CA LYS A 188 -1.32 -9.65 11.01
C LYS A 188 -1.92 -9.59 9.61
N SER A 189 -2.89 -10.46 9.34
CA SER A 189 -3.58 -10.47 8.05
C SER A 189 -4.34 -9.15 7.81
N ASN A 190 -4.52 -8.78 6.53
CA ASN A 190 -5.31 -7.61 6.15
C ASN A 190 -6.72 -7.63 6.75
N GLU A 191 -7.33 -8.82 6.84
CA GLU A 191 -8.66 -8.96 7.45
C GLU A 191 -8.65 -8.67 8.95
N TYR A 192 -7.61 -9.12 9.67
CA TYR A 192 -7.43 -8.78 11.07
C TYR A 192 -7.29 -7.27 11.26
N ILE A 193 -6.41 -6.64 10.50
CA ILE A 193 -6.19 -5.19 10.56
C ILE A 193 -7.50 -4.43 10.32
N LYS A 194 -8.20 -4.70 9.21
CA LYS A 194 -9.45 -4.04 8.86
C LYS A 194 -10.52 -4.12 9.96
N ARG A 195 -10.64 -5.26 10.64
CA ARG A 195 -11.60 -5.42 11.73
C ARG A 195 -11.27 -4.60 12.97
N HIS A 196 -9.97 -4.34 13.21
CA HIS A 196 -9.48 -3.67 14.42
C HIS A 196 -9.12 -2.19 14.23
N LEU A 197 -9.13 -1.67 12.99
CA LEU A 197 -8.87 -0.25 12.74
C LEU A 197 -9.77 0.66 13.60
N LYS A 198 -11.03 0.33 13.74
CA LYS A 198 -12.02 1.08 14.56
C LYS A 198 -11.63 1.24 16.03
N ASP A 199 -10.70 0.41 16.54
CA ASP A 199 -10.24 0.43 17.93
C ASP A 199 -9.15 1.48 18.17
N TYR A 200 -8.67 2.15 17.11
CA TYR A 200 -7.62 3.16 17.12
C TYR A 200 -8.18 4.57 16.93
N ASN A 201 -7.37 5.57 17.27
CA ASN A 201 -7.70 6.98 17.11
C ASN A 201 -7.00 7.58 15.91
N MET A 202 -5.75 7.15 15.69
CA MET A 202 -4.88 7.74 14.68
C MET A 202 -4.14 6.67 13.88
N PHE A 203 -3.94 6.97 12.61
CA PHE A 203 -2.98 6.30 11.74
C PHE A 203 -1.85 7.29 11.45
N VAL A 204 -0.62 6.93 11.82
CA VAL A 204 0.55 7.79 11.60
C VAL A 204 1.51 7.08 10.65
N TYR A 205 1.71 7.73 9.51
CA TYR A 205 2.46 7.19 8.39
C TYR A 205 3.45 8.22 7.83
N PRO A 206 4.59 8.46 8.49
CA PRO A 206 5.62 9.38 8.01
C PRO A 206 6.44 8.72 6.91
N SER A 207 5.80 8.45 5.75
CA SER A 207 6.42 7.72 4.65
C SER A 207 7.68 8.44 4.14
N ILE A 208 8.75 7.67 3.98
CA ILE A 208 9.98 8.05 3.27
C ILE A 208 10.06 7.34 1.91
N TRP A 209 8.97 6.71 1.51
CA TRP A 209 8.79 6.02 0.23
C TRP A 209 7.81 6.80 -0.64
N GLU A 210 8.14 7.00 -1.91
CA GLU A 210 7.20 7.58 -2.88
C GLU A 210 6.01 6.65 -3.10
N GLU A 211 4.86 7.06 -2.59
CA GLU A 211 3.64 6.25 -2.69
C GLU A 211 2.93 6.47 -4.01
N THR A 212 2.67 5.38 -4.71
CA THR A 212 1.79 5.44 -5.89
C THR A 212 0.32 5.52 -5.47
N PHE A 213 -0.05 4.86 -4.37
CA PHE A 213 -1.37 4.92 -3.73
C PHE A 213 -1.36 4.12 -2.41
N CYS A 214 -1.49 4.79 -1.28
CA CYS A 214 -1.46 4.13 0.03
C CYS A 214 -2.82 3.52 0.41
N ILE A 215 -2.96 2.21 0.25
CA ILE A 215 -4.20 1.47 0.63
C ILE A 215 -4.40 1.56 2.16
N SER A 216 -3.34 1.43 2.96
CA SER A 216 -3.41 1.52 4.42
C SER A 216 -3.97 2.86 4.90
N LEU A 217 -3.61 3.96 4.23
CA LEU A 217 -4.17 5.28 4.51
C LEU A 217 -5.67 5.33 4.20
N LEU A 218 -6.06 4.83 3.02
CA LEU A 218 -7.47 4.81 2.60
C LEU A 218 -8.34 3.98 3.57
N GLU A 219 -7.86 2.80 3.97
CA GLU A 219 -8.53 1.93 4.95
C GLU A 219 -8.66 2.61 6.32
N SER A 220 -7.62 3.28 6.77
CA SER A 220 -7.62 4.01 8.06
C SER A 220 -8.58 5.20 8.03
N MET A 221 -8.64 5.95 6.93
CA MET A 221 -9.62 7.03 6.72
C MET A 221 -11.06 6.49 6.73
N ALA A 222 -11.31 5.36 6.04
CA ALA A 222 -12.62 4.73 6.02
C ALA A 222 -13.07 4.23 7.40
N ALA A 223 -12.12 3.81 8.25
CA ALA A 223 -12.37 3.45 9.64
C ALA A 223 -12.62 4.66 10.57
N GLY A 224 -12.50 5.89 10.06
CA GLY A 224 -12.70 7.12 10.84
C GLY A 224 -11.51 7.52 11.72
N LEU A 225 -10.30 7.09 11.40
CA LEU A 225 -9.09 7.48 12.11
C LEU A 225 -8.63 8.87 11.66
N PHE A 226 -8.05 9.62 12.59
CA PHE A 226 -7.26 10.80 12.22
C PHE A 226 -5.95 10.34 11.60
N CYS A 227 -5.67 10.78 10.36
CA CYS A 227 -4.51 10.31 9.61
C CYS A 227 -3.45 11.41 9.51
N ILE A 228 -2.21 11.07 9.87
CA ILE A 228 -1.02 11.90 9.67
C ILE A 228 -0.12 11.18 8.68
N THR A 229 0.17 11.81 7.57
CA THR A 229 1.05 11.28 6.53
C THR A 229 1.89 12.37 5.89
N THR A 230 2.97 11.98 5.22
CA THR A 230 3.78 12.89 4.39
C THR A 230 3.10 13.11 3.03
N ASN A 231 3.37 14.26 2.43
CA ASN A 231 3.00 14.53 1.03
C ASN A 231 4.17 14.09 0.13
N TYR A 232 4.34 12.77 -0.02
CA TYR A 232 5.45 12.17 -0.77
C TYR A 232 4.95 11.02 -1.66
N GLY A 233 4.66 11.35 -2.93
CA GLY A 233 4.06 10.47 -3.93
C GLY A 233 2.61 10.77 -4.23
#